data_b89049e1fa2025f554a33d2f274d520e
#
_entry.id   b89049e1fa2025f554a33d2f274d520e
#
_cell.length_a   1.000
_cell.length_b   1.000
_cell.length_c   1.000
_cell.angle_alpha   90.00
_cell.angle_beta   90.00
_cell.angle_gamma   90.00
#
_symmetry.space_group_name_H-M   'P 1'
#
loop_
_entity.id
_entity.type
_entity.pdbx_description
1 polymer ?
#
loop_
_entity_poly.entity_id
_entity_poly.type
_entity_poly.pdbx_seq_one_letter_code
_entity_poly.pdbx_strand_id
1 'polypeptide(L)'
;MGTNYTKHIGDTGGYLVSHAVRESFQESWFDPVFWGEQAVIVTKGGRGAAWFVHAPCGELVLRHFCRGGLPGRFIRRAYVFTHTDAVRSFAEFRLLNKLLKKGLPVPEPVAAGYRLRGPLLYHASLIIRRIPDAVPLSECVRDASSGETWHAAGACVRRFHNAGVFHADLNCMNILVADQVYLIDFDRGRMMPEQAADGWKAKNISRLERSVKKCLEQLGAEERTQLWQDFLAGYLGG
;
A
#
# COMPACT_ATOMS: atom_id res chain seq x y z
N MET A 1 8.20 6.25 23.91
CA MET A 1 8.92 5.97 22.63
C MET A 1 8.64 7.11 21.68
N GLY A 2 9.65 7.83 21.22
CA GLY A 2 9.50 8.96 20.28
C GLY A 2 8.95 8.51 18.91
N THR A 3 8.30 9.46 18.22
CA THR A 3 7.88 9.25 16.82
C THR A 3 9.13 9.27 15.93
N ASN A 4 9.17 8.41 14.92
CA ASN A 4 10.27 8.32 13.94
C ASN A 4 10.11 9.33 12.78
N TYR A 5 9.32 10.39 12.99
CA TYR A 5 9.02 11.38 11.98
C TYR A 5 8.72 12.75 12.60
N THR A 6 8.89 13.79 11.80
CA THR A 6 8.47 15.16 12.09
C THR A 6 7.12 15.46 11.44
N LYS A 7 6.28 16.25 12.12
CA LYS A 7 5.00 16.75 11.63
C LYS A 7 5.09 18.25 11.40
N HIS A 8 4.68 18.71 10.22
CA HIS A 8 4.53 20.11 9.87
C HIS A 8 3.11 20.40 9.40
N ILE A 9 2.48 21.45 9.94
CA ILE A 9 1.12 21.86 9.59
C ILE A 9 1.13 23.36 9.34
N GLY A 10 0.67 23.77 8.16
CA GLY A 10 0.46 25.15 7.76
C GLY A 10 -1.00 25.40 7.37
N ASP A 11 -1.30 26.63 6.98
CA ASP A 11 -2.67 27.09 6.67
C ASP A 11 -3.27 26.41 5.42
N THR A 12 -2.43 25.99 4.48
CA THR A 12 -2.89 25.41 3.19
C THR A 12 -2.66 23.90 3.09
N GLY A 13 -2.12 23.26 4.12
CA GLY A 13 -1.79 21.85 4.10
C GLY A 13 -0.80 21.45 5.19
N GLY A 14 -0.20 20.27 5.03
CA GLY A 14 0.84 19.81 5.95
C GLY A 14 1.44 18.49 5.52
N TYR A 15 2.52 18.10 6.21
CA TYR A 15 3.20 16.85 5.91
C TYR A 15 3.77 16.17 7.16
N LEU A 16 3.98 14.88 7.03
CA LEU A 16 4.81 14.05 7.89
C LEU A 16 6.04 13.65 7.08
N VAL A 17 7.21 13.69 7.69
CA VAL A 17 8.47 13.28 7.06
C VAL A 17 9.28 12.41 8.00
N SER A 18 9.76 11.26 7.51
CA SER A 18 10.68 10.38 8.25
C SER A 18 11.96 11.11 8.63
N HIS A 19 12.48 10.86 9.83
CA HIS A 19 13.75 11.45 10.28
C HIS A 19 14.93 11.07 9.36
N ALA A 20 14.86 9.91 8.70
CA ALA A 20 15.90 9.43 7.80
C ALA A 20 16.16 10.32 6.58
N VAL A 21 15.15 11.11 6.16
CA VAL A 21 15.24 11.99 4.97
C VAL A 21 14.95 13.46 5.29
N ARG A 22 14.80 13.81 6.56
CA ARG A 22 14.35 15.13 6.99
C ARG A 22 15.18 16.28 6.39
N GLU A 23 16.49 16.11 6.31
CA GLU A 23 17.41 17.17 5.86
C GLU A 23 17.36 17.41 4.35
N SER A 24 17.07 16.36 3.57
CA SER A 24 16.98 16.44 2.11
C SER A 24 15.55 16.67 1.60
N PHE A 25 14.54 16.43 2.45
CA PHE A 25 13.14 16.50 2.04
C PHE A 25 12.71 17.94 1.72
N GLN A 26 11.95 18.06 0.62
CA GLN A 26 11.27 19.29 0.21
C GLN A 26 9.80 19.00 -0.08
N GLU A 27 8.92 19.95 0.21
CA GLU A 27 7.48 19.78 -0.06
C GLU A 27 7.18 19.55 -1.54
N SER A 28 8.02 20.08 -2.43
CA SER A 28 8.00 19.84 -3.87
C SER A 28 8.12 18.36 -4.26
N TRP A 29 8.63 17.49 -3.37
CA TRP A 29 8.70 16.05 -3.63
C TRP A 29 7.35 15.40 -3.86
N PHE A 30 6.27 16.03 -3.40
CA PHE A 30 4.91 15.55 -3.67
C PHE A 30 4.41 15.89 -5.06
N ASP A 31 5.14 16.70 -5.84
CA ASP A 31 4.79 17.04 -7.21
C ASP A 31 5.66 16.22 -8.19
N PRO A 32 5.09 15.35 -9.03
CA PRO A 32 5.86 14.59 -10.00
C PRO A 32 6.57 15.50 -11.01
N VAL A 33 6.08 16.73 -11.26
CA VAL A 33 6.72 17.70 -12.17
C VAL A 33 8.08 18.17 -11.63
N PHE A 34 8.22 18.29 -10.30
CA PHE A 34 9.50 18.62 -9.65
C PHE A 34 10.62 17.63 -10.03
N TRP A 35 10.28 16.37 -10.23
CA TRP A 35 11.23 15.30 -10.51
C TRP A 35 11.63 15.22 -11.98
N GLY A 36 10.87 15.83 -12.91
CA GLY A 36 11.15 15.80 -14.34
C GLY A 36 11.37 14.38 -14.85
N GLU A 37 12.50 14.13 -15.50
CA GLU A 37 12.88 12.82 -16.05
C GLU A 37 13.16 11.75 -14.98
N GLN A 38 13.38 12.13 -13.73
CA GLN A 38 13.57 11.22 -12.60
C GLN A 38 12.25 10.59 -12.12
N ALA A 39 11.10 11.04 -12.62
CA ALA A 39 9.79 10.47 -12.31
C ALA A 39 9.25 9.67 -13.50
N VAL A 40 9.10 8.36 -13.32
CA VAL A 40 8.52 7.44 -14.30
C VAL A 40 7.15 6.99 -13.83
N ILE A 41 6.12 7.22 -14.66
CA ILE A 41 4.75 6.85 -14.33
C ILE A 41 4.61 5.32 -14.20
N VAL A 42 3.94 4.85 -13.16
CA VAL A 42 3.60 3.43 -12.98
C VAL A 42 2.37 3.12 -13.83
N THR A 43 2.57 2.42 -14.94
CA THR A 43 1.50 2.08 -15.90
C THR A 43 0.78 0.79 -15.55
N LYS A 44 1.45 -0.15 -14.86
CA LYS A 44 0.87 -1.43 -14.45
C LYS A 44 0.12 -1.29 -13.11
N GLY A 45 -1.10 -1.75 -13.07
CA GLY A 45 -1.89 -1.90 -11.83
C GLY A 45 -2.51 -0.64 -11.23
N GLY A 46 -2.26 0.54 -11.81
CA GLY A 46 -2.70 1.82 -11.25
C GLY A 46 -3.48 2.69 -12.25
N ARG A 47 -4.27 3.63 -11.72
CA ARG A 47 -5.04 4.61 -12.50
C ARG A 47 -4.19 5.86 -12.85
N GLY A 48 -2.87 5.71 -13.05
CA GLY A 48 -1.96 6.79 -13.39
C GLY A 48 -1.72 7.80 -12.26
N ALA A 49 -1.73 7.34 -11.01
CA ALA A 49 -1.57 8.18 -9.83
C ALA A 49 -0.33 7.80 -8.99
N ALA A 50 0.58 7.03 -9.55
CA ALA A 50 1.85 6.65 -8.93
C ALA A 50 3.02 6.83 -9.89
N TRP A 51 4.18 7.18 -9.33
CA TRP A 51 5.45 7.37 -10.06
C TRP A 51 6.57 6.69 -9.30
N PHE A 52 7.43 5.98 -10.01
CA PHE A 52 8.77 5.67 -9.52
C PHE A 52 9.62 6.93 -9.61
N VAL A 53 10.33 7.24 -8.56
CA VAL A 53 11.12 8.45 -8.44
C VAL A 53 12.55 8.11 -8.03
N HIS A 54 13.52 8.61 -8.78
CA HIS A 54 14.93 8.47 -8.45
C HIS A 54 15.37 9.67 -7.59
N ALA A 55 15.36 9.51 -6.28
CA ALA A 55 15.69 10.56 -5.32
C ALA A 55 17.14 10.43 -4.80
N PRO A 56 17.76 11.50 -4.27
CA PRO A 56 19.09 11.40 -3.66
C PRO A 56 19.19 10.38 -2.51
N CYS A 57 18.06 10.09 -1.85
CA CYS A 57 17.99 9.10 -0.78
C CYS A 57 17.66 7.68 -1.28
N GLY A 58 17.59 7.44 -2.61
CA GLY A 58 17.29 6.16 -3.23
C GLY A 58 15.97 6.12 -4.00
N GLU A 59 15.58 4.94 -4.45
CA GLU A 59 14.36 4.73 -5.22
C GLU A 59 13.11 4.88 -4.35
N LEU A 60 12.17 5.70 -4.81
CA LEU A 60 10.91 6.00 -4.13
C LEU A 60 9.70 5.69 -5.02
N VAL A 61 8.55 5.55 -4.37
CA VAL A 61 7.23 5.55 -5.03
C VAL A 61 6.45 6.74 -4.49
N LEU A 62 6.17 7.71 -5.35
CA LEU A 62 5.22 8.79 -5.08
C LEU A 62 3.84 8.34 -5.51
N ARG A 63 2.86 8.41 -4.62
CA ARG A 63 1.48 8.04 -4.88
C ARG A 63 0.53 9.17 -4.48
N HIS A 64 -0.33 9.57 -5.42
CA HIS A 64 -1.48 10.41 -5.12
C HIS A 64 -2.72 9.58 -4.81
N PHE A 65 -3.45 9.96 -3.78
CA PHE A 65 -4.71 9.32 -3.44
C PHE A 65 -5.80 9.70 -4.43
N CYS A 66 -6.45 8.70 -5.01
CA CYS A 66 -7.55 8.91 -5.96
C CYS A 66 -8.82 8.21 -5.49
N ARG A 67 -9.98 8.89 -5.60
CA ARG A 67 -11.28 8.24 -5.38
C ARG A 67 -11.58 7.25 -6.50
N GLY A 68 -11.95 6.03 -6.14
CA GLY A 68 -12.57 5.08 -7.06
C GLY A 68 -14.09 5.25 -7.08
N GLY A 69 -14.73 5.08 -8.25
CA GLY A 69 -16.20 5.07 -8.38
C GLY A 69 -16.75 6.09 -9.39
N LEU A 70 -17.99 5.88 -9.83
CA LEU A 70 -18.71 6.61 -10.89
C LEU A 70 -19.02 8.10 -10.65
N PRO A 71 -19.14 8.66 -9.43
CA PRO A 71 -19.30 10.10 -9.29
C PRO A 71 -18.03 10.91 -9.55
N GLY A 72 -16.90 10.22 -9.86
CA GLY A 72 -15.55 10.78 -9.80
C GLY A 72 -15.00 11.45 -11.05
N ARG A 73 -15.79 11.73 -12.08
CA ARG A 73 -15.21 12.32 -13.30
C ARG A 73 -14.69 13.76 -13.11
N PHE A 74 -15.22 14.48 -12.09
CA PHE A 74 -14.82 15.85 -11.76
C PHE A 74 -14.12 16.00 -10.40
N ILE A 75 -14.20 15.01 -9.48
CA ILE A 75 -13.61 15.08 -8.12
C ILE A 75 -12.75 13.85 -7.84
N ARG A 76 -11.90 13.44 -8.79
CA ARG A 76 -11.13 12.18 -8.67
C ARG A 76 -10.09 12.17 -7.55
N ARG A 77 -9.61 13.32 -7.07
CA ARG A 77 -8.46 13.43 -6.15
C ARG A 77 -8.77 14.14 -4.84
N ALA A 78 -9.99 14.62 -4.61
CA ALA A 78 -10.33 15.40 -3.44
C ALA A 78 -11.13 14.59 -2.41
N TYR A 79 -10.76 14.74 -1.15
CA TYR A 79 -11.40 14.13 0.02
C TYR A 79 -11.95 15.22 0.92
N VAL A 80 -13.01 14.90 1.68
CA VAL A 80 -13.55 15.84 2.68
C VAL A 80 -12.55 15.95 3.83
N PHE A 81 -12.16 17.19 4.14
CA PHE A 81 -11.28 17.50 5.25
C PHE A 81 -12.13 17.68 6.52
N THR A 82 -11.84 16.95 7.54
CA THR A 82 -12.45 17.09 8.87
C THR A 82 -11.44 17.62 9.88
N HIS A 83 -10.33 16.92 10.00
CA HIS A 83 -9.19 17.30 10.85
C HIS A 83 -7.92 16.60 10.36
N THR A 84 -6.77 17.13 10.73
CA THR A 84 -5.45 16.66 10.26
C THR A 84 -5.20 15.18 10.51
N ASP A 85 -5.63 14.64 11.65
CA ASP A 85 -5.37 13.25 11.99
C ASP A 85 -6.22 12.25 11.19
N ALA A 86 -7.33 12.71 10.58
CA ALA A 86 -8.16 11.94 9.67
C ALA A 86 -7.66 11.96 8.20
N VAL A 87 -6.61 12.72 7.89
CA VAL A 87 -6.01 12.74 6.57
C VAL A 87 -5.50 11.34 6.19
N ARG A 88 -5.94 10.82 5.05
CA ARG A 88 -5.70 9.43 4.64
C ARG A 88 -4.22 9.10 4.48
N SER A 89 -3.43 9.99 3.87
CA SER A 89 -1.98 9.80 3.74
C SER A 89 -1.28 9.75 5.10
N PHE A 90 -1.73 10.56 6.08
CA PHE A 90 -1.19 10.54 7.43
C PHE A 90 -1.56 9.27 8.18
N ALA A 91 -2.79 8.81 8.03
CA ALA A 91 -3.25 7.57 8.64
C ALA A 91 -2.45 6.36 8.10
N GLU A 92 -2.26 6.28 6.79
CA GLU A 92 -1.48 5.22 6.17
C GLU A 92 0.01 5.30 6.55
N PHE A 93 0.62 6.48 6.51
CA PHE A 93 2.00 6.69 6.94
C PHE A 93 2.25 6.19 8.37
N ARG A 94 1.35 6.55 9.31
CA ARG A 94 1.43 6.11 10.71
C ARG A 94 1.23 4.60 10.84
N LEU A 95 0.30 4.05 10.07
CA LEU A 95 0.07 2.60 10.05
C LEU A 95 1.32 1.86 9.55
N LEU A 96 1.91 2.26 8.43
CA LEU A 96 3.14 1.66 7.91
C LEU A 96 4.28 1.68 8.93
N ASN A 97 4.51 2.84 9.60
CA ASN A 97 5.50 2.92 10.68
C ASN A 97 5.21 1.93 11.83
N LYS A 98 3.93 1.75 12.19
CA LYS A 98 3.52 0.79 13.23
C LYS A 98 3.75 -0.65 12.78
N LEU A 99 3.49 -0.97 11.51
CA LEU A 99 3.69 -2.29 10.94
C LEU A 99 5.18 -2.66 10.85
N LEU A 100 6.03 -1.72 10.42
CA LEU A 100 7.49 -1.91 10.44
C LEU A 100 8.03 -2.18 11.85
N LYS A 101 7.57 -1.43 12.86
CA LYS A 101 7.94 -1.67 14.26
C LYS A 101 7.53 -3.05 14.77
N LYS A 102 6.52 -3.67 14.15
CA LYS A 102 6.10 -5.06 14.43
C LYS A 102 6.85 -6.10 13.58
N GLY A 103 7.83 -5.70 12.77
CA GLY A 103 8.58 -6.60 11.86
C GLY A 103 7.74 -7.14 10.71
N LEU A 104 6.64 -6.45 10.35
CA LEU A 104 5.81 -6.85 9.21
C LEU A 104 6.39 -6.29 7.90
N PRO A 105 6.41 -7.08 6.82
CA PRO A 105 6.99 -6.70 5.55
C PRO A 105 6.08 -5.72 4.80
N VAL A 106 6.35 -4.44 4.99
CA VAL A 106 5.70 -3.33 4.29
C VAL A 106 6.76 -2.35 3.80
N PRO A 107 6.48 -1.52 2.77
CA PRO A 107 7.42 -0.50 2.34
C PRO A 107 7.64 0.56 3.43
N GLU A 108 8.87 1.05 3.54
CA GLU A 108 9.21 2.12 4.48
C GLU A 108 8.52 3.43 4.06
N PRO A 109 7.74 4.09 4.93
CA PRO A 109 7.14 5.38 4.64
C PRO A 109 8.19 6.49 4.77
N VAL A 110 8.33 7.29 3.72
CA VAL A 110 9.29 8.39 3.59
C VAL A 110 8.65 9.71 3.94
N ALA A 111 7.54 10.05 3.30
CA ALA A 111 6.77 11.25 3.60
C ALA A 111 5.28 11.06 3.27
N ALA A 112 4.43 11.81 3.95
CA ALA A 112 3.00 11.90 3.64
C ALA A 112 2.58 13.36 3.67
N GLY A 113 1.82 13.80 2.67
CA GLY A 113 1.37 15.19 2.56
C GLY A 113 -0.11 15.29 2.27
N TYR A 114 -0.67 16.46 2.60
CA TYR A 114 -1.96 16.89 2.10
C TYR A 114 -1.92 18.37 1.75
N ARG A 115 -2.76 18.76 0.79
CA ARG A 115 -2.97 20.17 0.41
C ARG A 115 -4.47 20.45 0.37
N LEU A 116 -4.90 21.49 1.07
CA LEU A 116 -6.28 21.94 1.07
C LEU A 116 -6.70 22.48 -0.31
N ARG A 117 -7.92 22.20 -0.66
CA ARG A 117 -8.64 22.72 -1.85
C ARG A 117 -9.91 23.39 -1.38
N GLY A 118 -9.75 24.65 -0.97
CA GLY A 118 -10.80 25.37 -0.25
C GLY A 118 -11.01 24.82 1.18
N PRO A 119 -12.06 25.21 1.88
CA PRO A 119 -12.23 24.93 3.30
C PRO A 119 -12.59 23.47 3.62
N LEU A 120 -13.14 22.73 2.66
CA LEU A 120 -13.76 21.43 2.92
C LEU A 120 -13.08 20.25 2.22
N LEU A 121 -12.13 20.49 1.31
CA LEU A 121 -11.54 19.44 0.50
C LEU A 121 -10.02 19.42 0.62
N TYR A 122 -9.41 18.24 0.44
CA TYR A 122 -7.96 18.10 0.35
C TYR A 122 -7.54 17.06 -0.68
N HIS A 123 -6.34 17.24 -1.20
CA HIS A 123 -5.59 16.22 -1.93
C HIS A 123 -4.57 15.60 -0.98
N ALA A 124 -4.28 14.32 -1.15
CA ALA A 124 -3.32 13.60 -0.34
C ALA A 124 -2.28 12.88 -1.21
N SER A 125 -1.05 12.82 -0.69
CA SER A 125 0.07 12.13 -1.33
C SER A 125 0.86 11.34 -0.28
N LEU A 126 1.44 10.23 -0.72
CA LEU A 126 2.31 9.39 0.09
C LEU A 126 3.56 9.06 -0.72
N ILE A 127 4.72 9.15 -0.07
CA ILE A 127 6.00 8.70 -0.60
C ILE A 127 6.49 7.55 0.26
N ILE A 128 6.81 6.43 -0.36
CA ILE A 128 7.36 5.24 0.27
C ILE A 128 8.65 4.83 -0.44
N ARG A 129 9.50 4.06 0.21
CA ARG A 129 10.62 3.39 -0.47
C ARG A 129 10.10 2.38 -1.46
N ARG A 130 10.70 2.36 -2.64
CA ARG A 130 10.46 1.32 -3.63
C ARG A 130 11.05 0.01 -3.12
N ILE A 131 10.30 -1.07 -3.23
CA ILE A 131 10.81 -2.42 -3.03
C ILE A 131 11.49 -2.83 -4.34
N PRO A 132 12.81 -3.08 -4.34
CA PRO A 132 13.54 -3.44 -5.57
C PRO A 132 12.99 -4.73 -6.17
N ASP A 133 12.97 -4.82 -7.47
CA ASP A 133 12.62 -6.00 -8.27
C ASP A 133 11.31 -6.70 -7.88
N ALA A 134 10.45 -5.98 -7.17
CA ALA A 134 9.18 -6.51 -6.72
C ALA A 134 8.16 -6.65 -7.87
N VAL A 135 7.56 -7.81 -7.95
CA VAL A 135 6.47 -8.11 -8.90
C VAL A 135 5.18 -8.46 -8.15
N PRO A 136 4.00 -8.11 -8.68
CA PRO A 136 2.74 -8.53 -8.08
C PRO A 136 2.58 -10.05 -8.06
N LEU A 137 1.97 -10.61 -7.00
CA LEU A 137 1.68 -12.04 -6.89
C LEU A 137 0.92 -12.59 -8.10
N SER A 138 0.09 -11.77 -8.74
CA SER A 138 -0.62 -12.12 -9.98
C SER A 138 0.29 -12.39 -11.18
N GLU A 139 1.55 -11.99 -11.14
CA GLU A 139 2.55 -12.28 -12.17
C GLU A 139 3.38 -13.53 -11.85
N CYS A 140 3.35 -14.03 -10.61
CA CYS A 140 4.08 -15.23 -10.13
C CYS A 140 3.25 -16.50 -10.35
N VAL A 141 3.00 -16.89 -11.60
CA VAL A 141 2.01 -17.93 -11.90
C VAL A 141 2.48 -19.06 -12.81
N ARG A 142 3.64 -18.93 -13.46
CA ARG A 142 4.11 -19.89 -14.48
C ARG A 142 5.51 -20.44 -14.24
N ASP A 143 6.12 -20.10 -13.11
CA ASP A 143 7.45 -20.57 -12.77
C ASP A 143 7.36 -21.86 -11.92
N ALA A 144 8.39 -22.69 -11.96
CA ALA A 144 8.46 -23.91 -11.16
C ALA A 144 8.32 -23.66 -9.65
N SER A 145 8.65 -22.45 -9.19
CA SER A 145 8.53 -22.00 -7.79
C SER A 145 7.19 -21.31 -7.47
N SER A 146 6.23 -21.26 -8.41
CA SER A 146 4.96 -20.52 -8.18
C SER A 146 4.22 -21.06 -6.95
N GLY A 147 4.13 -22.36 -6.74
CA GLY A 147 3.48 -22.96 -5.56
C GLY A 147 4.11 -22.50 -4.24
N GLU A 148 5.44 -22.51 -4.14
CA GLU A 148 6.17 -22.04 -2.95
C GLU A 148 5.94 -20.54 -2.73
N THR A 149 5.94 -19.75 -3.78
CA THR A 149 5.66 -18.31 -3.74
C THR A 149 4.26 -18.02 -3.21
N TRP A 150 3.25 -18.75 -3.71
CA TRP A 150 1.87 -18.60 -3.24
C TRP A 150 1.70 -19.08 -1.80
N HIS A 151 2.37 -20.14 -1.41
CA HIS A 151 2.43 -20.59 -0.01
C HIS A 151 3.05 -19.51 0.89
N ALA A 152 4.18 -18.93 0.49
CA ALA A 152 4.83 -17.84 1.23
C ALA A 152 3.92 -16.59 1.33
N ALA A 153 3.15 -16.29 0.27
CA ALA A 153 2.15 -15.21 0.29
C ALA A 153 1.05 -15.48 1.32
N GLY A 154 0.56 -16.71 1.40
CA GLY A 154 -0.40 -17.14 2.43
C GLY A 154 0.13 -16.95 3.84
N ALA A 155 1.34 -17.44 4.10
CA ALA A 155 2.01 -17.29 5.39
C ALA A 155 2.25 -15.82 5.75
N CYS A 156 2.61 -14.99 4.77
CA CYS A 156 2.75 -13.55 4.97
C CYS A 156 1.42 -12.91 5.40
N VAL A 157 0.32 -13.13 4.68
CA VAL A 157 -1.00 -12.59 5.02
C VAL A 157 -1.44 -13.04 6.41
N ARG A 158 -1.16 -14.29 6.79
CA ARG A 158 -1.41 -14.80 8.14
C ARG A 158 -0.67 -13.99 9.21
N ARG A 159 0.62 -13.66 8.99
CA ARG A 159 1.39 -12.81 9.93
C ARG A 159 0.71 -11.48 10.18
N PHE A 160 0.18 -10.81 9.13
CA PHE A 160 -0.59 -9.57 9.27
C PHE A 160 -1.88 -9.79 10.05
N HIS A 161 -2.63 -10.84 9.75
CA HIS A 161 -3.88 -11.15 10.45
C HIS A 161 -3.65 -11.49 11.94
N ASN A 162 -2.58 -12.23 12.25
CA ASN A 162 -2.19 -12.54 13.63
C ASN A 162 -1.74 -11.29 14.40
N ALA A 163 -1.15 -10.31 13.71
CA ALA A 163 -0.82 -9.01 14.28
C ALA A 163 -2.02 -8.06 14.41
N GLY A 164 -3.23 -8.51 14.04
CA GLY A 164 -4.46 -7.73 14.09
C GLY A 164 -4.59 -6.69 12.98
N VAL A 165 -3.97 -6.89 11.82
CA VAL A 165 -3.97 -5.91 10.72
C VAL A 165 -5.10 -6.21 9.75
N PHE A 166 -6.07 -5.28 9.65
CA PHE A 166 -7.08 -5.30 8.59
C PHE A 166 -6.59 -4.53 7.37
N HIS A 167 -6.53 -5.20 6.23
CA HIS A 167 -6.20 -4.57 4.94
C HIS A 167 -7.50 -4.29 4.16
N ALA A 168 -7.82 -3.02 3.93
CA ALA A 168 -9.10 -2.64 3.34
C ALA A 168 -9.25 -3.04 1.86
N ASP A 169 -8.14 -3.24 1.15
CA ASP A 169 -8.11 -3.63 -0.26
C ASP A 169 -7.14 -4.79 -0.54
N LEU A 170 -7.20 -5.86 0.28
CA LEU A 170 -6.36 -7.04 0.05
C LEU A 170 -6.72 -7.69 -1.29
N ASN A 171 -5.77 -7.68 -2.21
CA ASN A 171 -5.89 -8.25 -3.55
C ASN A 171 -4.51 -8.69 -4.07
N CYS A 172 -4.45 -9.50 -5.14
CA CYS A 172 -3.20 -10.08 -5.63
C CYS A 172 -2.21 -9.04 -6.24
N MET A 173 -2.67 -7.82 -6.57
CA MET A 173 -1.80 -6.74 -7.02
C MET A 173 -1.14 -5.99 -5.86
N ASN A 174 -1.71 -6.09 -4.64
CA ASN A 174 -1.21 -5.47 -3.42
C ASN A 174 -0.35 -6.43 -2.57
N ILE A 175 -0.08 -7.63 -3.09
CA ILE A 175 0.90 -8.57 -2.56
C ILE A 175 2.06 -8.55 -3.54
N LEU A 176 3.22 -8.08 -3.10
CA LEU A 176 4.44 -8.02 -3.91
C LEU A 176 5.42 -9.11 -3.47
N VAL A 177 6.08 -9.69 -4.44
CA VAL A 177 7.12 -10.72 -4.26
C VAL A 177 8.46 -10.13 -4.71
N ALA A 178 9.46 -10.19 -3.84
CA ALA A 178 10.84 -9.80 -4.08
C ALA A 178 11.77 -10.75 -3.32
N ASP A 179 12.68 -10.24 -2.48
CA ASP A 179 13.47 -11.02 -1.53
C ASP A 179 12.60 -11.76 -0.48
N GLN A 180 11.43 -11.20 -0.22
CA GLN A 180 10.34 -11.78 0.57
C GLN A 180 8.99 -11.30 0.03
N VAL A 181 7.90 -11.72 0.66
CA VAL A 181 6.56 -11.24 0.32
C VAL A 181 6.23 -9.99 1.13
N TYR A 182 5.75 -8.94 0.46
CA TYR A 182 5.33 -7.66 1.04
C TYR A 182 3.86 -7.40 0.80
N LEU A 183 3.21 -6.70 1.75
CA LEU A 183 1.90 -6.08 1.51
C LEU A 183 2.05 -4.58 1.32
N ILE A 184 1.34 -4.03 0.35
CA ILE A 184 1.34 -2.61 0.00
C ILE A 184 -0.08 -2.04 -0.04
N ASP A 185 -0.21 -0.71 -0.11
CA ASP A 185 -1.48 0.02 -0.24
C ASP A 185 -2.44 -0.19 0.95
N PHE A 186 -2.02 0.30 2.12
CA PHE A 186 -2.83 0.25 3.35
C PHE A 186 -3.83 1.41 3.47
N ASP A 187 -4.27 2.00 2.35
CA ASP A 187 -5.32 3.00 2.38
C ASP A 187 -6.59 2.45 3.07
N ARG A 188 -7.07 3.13 4.11
CA ARG A 188 -8.13 2.65 5.02
C ARG A 188 -7.80 1.35 5.78
N GLY A 189 -6.57 0.86 5.70
CA GLY A 189 -6.08 -0.20 6.58
C GLY A 189 -6.09 0.25 8.05
N ARG A 190 -6.20 -0.68 8.96
CA ARG A 190 -6.21 -0.38 10.40
C ARG A 190 -5.81 -1.57 11.27
N MET A 191 -5.39 -1.26 12.48
CA MET A 191 -5.28 -2.26 13.54
C MET A 191 -6.68 -2.57 14.07
N MET A 192 -7.02 -3.84 14.14
CA MET A 192 -8.24 -4.31 14.77
C MET A 192 -8.06 -4.39 16.29
N PRO A 193 -9.10 -4.13 17.09
CA PRO A 193 -9.07 -4.39 18.52
C PRO A 193 -8.81 -5.89 18.81
N GLU A 194 -8.13 -6.19 19.91
CA GLU A 194 -7.83 -7.57 20.32
C GLU A 194 -9.11 -8.44 20.47
N GLN A 195 -10.21 -7.82 20.90
CA GLN A 195 -11.50 -8.49 21.10
C GLN A 195 -12.34 -8.56 19.82
N ALA A 196 -11.80 -8.09 18.67
CA ALA A 196 -12.55 -8.14 17.42
C ALA A 196 -12.78 -9.60 17.00
N ALA A 197 -14.04 -9.95 16.74
CA ALA A 197 -14.38 -11.26 16.20
C ALA A 197 -13.67 -11.50 14.85
N ASP A 198 -13.20 -12.73 14.59
CA ASP A 198 -12.36 -13.08 13.43
C ASP A 198 -13.03 -12.96 12.04
N GLY A 199 -14.30 -12.66 11.98
CA GLY A 199 -15.04 -12.52 10.72
C GLY A 199 -14.43 -11.51 9.71
N TRP A 200 -13.62 -10.55 10.18
CA TRP A 200 -12.92 -9.62 9.29
C TRP A 200 -11.76 -10.29 8.52
N LYS A 201 -11.10 -11.29 9.13
CA LYS A 201 -10.06 -12.10 8.46
C LYS A 201 -10.67 -12.86 7.29
N ALA A 202 -11.80 -13.53 7.51
CA ALA A 202 -12.52 -14.23 6.45
C ALA A 202 -12.95 -13.29 5.31
N LYS A 203 -13.39 -12.08 5.63
CA LYS A 203 -13.73 -11.05 4.62
C LYS A 203 -12.50 -10.63 3.80
N ASN A 204 -11.33 -10.48 4.42
CA ASN A 204 -10.08 -10.20 3.70
C ASN A 204 -9.72 -11.33 2.74
N ILE A 205 -9.74 -12.58 3.21
CA ILE A 205 -9.44 -13.77 2.38
C ILE A 205 -10.44 -13.90 1.22
N SER A 206 -11.74 -13.77 1.47
CA SER A 206 -12.75 -13.82 0.40
C SER A 206 -12.59 -12.70 -0.63
N ARG A 207 -12.11 -11.52 -0.20
CA ARG A 207 -11.78 -10.43 -1.13
C ARG A 207 -10.59 -10.79 -2.01
N LEU A 208 -9.51 -11.33 -1.41
CA LEU A 208 -8.33 -11.79 -2.14
C LEU A 208 -8.71 -12.89 -3.14
N GLU A 209 -9.48 -13.89 -2.73
CA GLU A 209 -9.95 -14.97 -3.62
C GLU A 209 -10.67 -14.44 -4.86
N ARG A 210 -11.59 -13.47 -4.69
CA ARG A 210 -12.25 -12.82 -5.82
C ARG A 210 -11.28 -12.09 -6.74
N SER A 211 -10.26 -11.46 -6.16
CA SER A 211 -9.19 -10.81 -6.92
C SER A 211 -8.37 -11.82 -7.72
N VAL A 212 -8.00 -12.94 -7.12
CA VAL A 212 -7.27 -14.03 -7.78
C VAL A 212 -8.08 -14.57 -8.96
N LYS A 213 -9.36 -14.88 -8.76
CA LYS A 213 -10.25 -15.35 -9.85
C LYS A 213 -10.30 -14.39 -11.04
N LYS A 214 -10.30 -13.08 -10.76
CA LYS A 214 -10.33 -12.03 -11.78
C LYS A 214 -8.96 -11.82 -12.46
N CYS A 215 -7.89 -11.72 -11.68
CA CYS A 215 -6.56 -11.42 -12.23
C CYS A 215 -5.95 -12.60 -12.99
N LEU A 216 -6.37 -13.82 -12.68
CA LEU A 216 -5.86 -15.06 -13.25
C LEU A 216 -6.90 -15.76 -14.14
N GLU A 217 -7.85 -15.02 -14.71
CA GLU A 217 -8.88 -15.62 -15.59
C GLU A 217 -8.30 -16.26 -16.86
N GLN A 218 -7.10 -15.82 -17.28
CA GLN A 218 -6.36 -16.39 -18.41
C GLN A 218 -5.71 -17.77 -18.11
N LEU A 219 -5.62 -18.18 -16.83
CA LEU A 219 -5.12 -19.51 -16.44
C LEU A 219 -6.23 -20.54 -16.48
N GLY A 220 -5.85 -21.81 -16.69
CA GLY A 220 -6.74 -22.96 -16.54
C GLY A 220 -7.37 -22.99 -15.13
N ALA A 221 -8.59 -23.54 -15.04
CA ALA A 221 -9.30 -23.62 -13.76
C ALA A 221 -8.54 -24.45 -12.72
N GLU A 222 -7.92 -25.55 -13.15
CA GLU A 222 -7.12 -26.42 -12.27
C GLU A 222 -5.86 -25.72 -11.74
N GLU A 223 -5.09 -25.08 -12.63
CA GLU A 223 -3.89 -24.32 -12.28
C GLU A 223 -4.20 -23.21 -11.27
N ARG A 224 -5.26 -22.42 -11.54
CA ARG A 224 -5.71 -21.37 -10.62
C ARG A 224 -6.16 -21.93 -9.26
N THR A 225 -6.83 -23.10 -9.27
CA THR A 225 -7.26 -23.75 -8.05
C THR A 225 -6.05 -24.24 -7.25
N GLN A 226 -5.05 -24.81 -7.91
CA GLN A 226 -3.83 -25.27 -7.24
C GLN A 226 -3.09 -24.10 -6.57
N LEU A 227 -2.84 -22.99 -7.28
CA LEU A 227 -2.20 -21.81 -6.71
C LEU A 227 -2.98 -21.26 -5.49
N TRP A 228 -4.31 -21.28 -5.56
CA TRP A 228 -5.12 -20.87 -4.42
C TRP A 228 -5.03 -21.84 -3.24
N GLN A 229 -4.92 -23.12 -3.49
CA GLN A 229 -4.69 -24.15 -2.46
C GLN A 229 -3.31 -23.98 -1.81
N ASP A 230 -2.27 -23.70 -2.59
CA ASP A 230 -0.93 -23.41 -2.08
C ASP A 230 -0.94 -22.16 -1.17
N PHE A 231 -1.65 -21.10 -1.59
CA PHE A 231 -1.87 -19.92 -0.73
C PHE A 231 -2.57 -20.30 0.57
N LEU A 232 -3.65 -21.08 0.50
CA LEU A 232 -4.40 -21.48 1.69
C LEU A 232 -3.57 -22.40 2.60
N ALA A 233 -2.74 -23.27 2.05
CA ALA A 233 -1.83 -24.10 2.82
C ALA A 233 -0.86 -23.21 3.64
N GLY A 234 -0.24 -22.20 3.03
CA GLY A 234 0.60 -21.24 3.76
C GLY A 234 -0.17 -20.39 4.77
N TYR A 235 -1.40 -20.03 4.47
CA TYR A 235 -2.25 -19.24 5.37
C TYR A 235 -2.74 -20.04 6.58
N LEU A 236 -3.05 -21.32 6.42
CA LEU A 236 -3.60 -22.20 7.46
C LEU A 236 -2.50 -23.02 8.17
N GLY A 237 -1.47 -23.39 7.42
CA GLY A 237 -0.52 -24.46 7.76
C GLY A 237 0.68 -23.90 8.42
N GLY A 238 0.96 -23.05 8.89
CA GLY A 238 2.22 -22.83 9.63
C GLY A 238 2.16 -23.50 10.99
#